data_fa92b2c9fd8c397776df069e7341280b
#
_entry.id   fa92b2c9fd8c397776df069e7341280b
#
_cell.length_a   1.000
_cell.length_b   1.000
_cell.length_c   1.000
_cell.angle_alpha   90.00
_cell.angle_beta   90.00
_cell.angle_gamma   90.00
#
_symmetry.space_group_name_H-M   'P 1'
#
loop_
_entity.id
_entity.type
_entity.pdbx_description
1 polymer ?
#
loop_
_entity_poly.entity_id
_entity_poly.type
_entity_poly.pdbx_seq_one_letter_code
_entity_poly.pdbx_strand_id
1 'polypeptide(L)'
;MPIFLSPTAMQRLYHHDGDKASARAAEKFGTIYSMSTMANNTIEEIAEISKGPKLFQLYVHKDQSITDDLIERCRTSGYDGMCLTVDTLVAGNRERDHRTGFTTPPKLTLQSLMSFAMRPEWVFNYFTHKKFELSNVSKKTDKGTNIAKSVIEYINEQYDPAMNWKDAEYCVKKWNKPFALKGVMSVEDAKRAIDIGCTAIMVSNHGGRQLDGSRSPFDQVKELSDAVGDQLEIILDGGIRRGTHVLKALAAGATACSFGKMFLFSLGAGGQAGVEHLLQNMHDEINRNMVLMGCKNLKELNTSKLIYRK
;
A
#
# COMPACT_ATOMS: atom_id res chain seq x y z
N MET A 1 12.46 11.96 2.70
CA MET A 1 12.85 10.89 1.75
C MET A 1 11.76 10.77 0.70
N PRO A 2 12.08 10.50 -0.58
CA PRO A 2 11.08 10.33 -1.63
C PRO A 2 10.51 8.89 -1.66
N ILE A 3 10.32 8.30 -0.49
CA ILE A 3 9.77 6.95 -0.30
C ILE A 3 8.79 6.94 0.85
N PHE A 4 7.79 6.04 0.77
CA PHE A 4 6.84 5.82 1.85
C PHE A 4 6.31 4.38 1.90
N LEU A 5 5.63 4.02 2.98
CA LEU A 5 5.09 2.69 3.18
C LEU A 5 3.78 2.52 2.41
N SER A 6 3.76 1.60 1.43
CA SER A 6 2.55 1.27 0.66
C SER A 6 1.42 0.77 1.56
N PRO A 7 0.15 0.98 1.19
CA PRO A 7 -0.97 0.43 1.93
C PRO A 7 -0.97 -1.10 1.80
N THR A 8 -0.75 -1.77 2.92
CA THR A 8 -0.75 -3.23 2.99
C THR A 8 -1.73 -3.71 4.04
N ALA A 9 -2.53 -4.70 3.64
CA ALA A 9 -3.53 -5.28 4.50
C ALA A 9 -2.92 -6.19 5.57
N MET A 10 -3.63 -6.36 6.69
CA MET A 10 -3.42 -7.44 7.66
C MET A 10 -1.98 -7.53 8.21
N GLN A 11 -1.38 -6.40 8.56
CA GLN A 11 0.00 -6.33 9.03
C GLN A 11 0.25 -7.14 10.31
N ARG A 12 -0.78 -7.38 11.11
CA ARG A 12 -0.68 -8.24 12.32
C ARG A 12 -0.45 -9.72 12.02
N LEU A 13 -0.57 -10.17 10.77
CA LEU A 13 -0.08 -11.49 10.38
C LEU A 13 1.45 -11.58 10.39
N TYR A 14 2.15 -10.46 10.28
CA TYR A 14 3.60 -10.40 10.29
C TYR A 14 4.17 -10.13 11.67
N HIS A 15 3.53 -9.22 12.43
CA HIS A 15 3.94 -8.85 13.78
C HIS A 15 2.73 -8.39 14.59
N HIS A 16 2.65 -8.72 15.88
CA HIS A 16 1.49 -8.42 16.74
C HIS A 16 1.13 -6.94 16.80
N ASP A 17 2.10 -6.04 16.70
CA ASP A 17 1.91 -4.58 16.70
C ASP A 17 1.48 -4.01 15.33
N GLY A 18 1.71 -4.74 14.25
CA GLY A 18 1.18 -4.51 12.90
C GLY A 18 1.24 -3.06 12.42
N ASP A 19 0.07 -2.51 12.09
CA ASP A 19 -0.08 -1.14 11.56
C ASP A 19 0.50 -0.08 12.51
N LYS A 20 0.42 -0.28 13.84
CA LYS A 20 0.96 0.64 14.85
C LYS A 20 2.47 0.76 14.76
N ALA A 21 3.17 -0.36 14.62
CA ALA A 21 4.63 -0.38 14.48
C ALA A 21 5.07 0.37 13.21
N SER A 22 4.37 0.11 12.10
CA SER A 22 4.67 0.74 10.81
C SER A 22 4.39 2.25 10.83
N ALA A 23 3.29 2.70 11.45
CA ALA A 23 2.95 4.10 11.55
C ALA A 23 3.97 4.90 12.39
N ARG A 24 4.39 4.36 13.56
CA ARG A 24 5.43 4.99 14.39
C ARG A 24 6.78 5.05 13.69
N ALA A 25 7.17 3.99 12.97
CA ALA A 25 8.41 3.98 12.19
C ALA A 25 8.38 5.04 11.09
N ALA A 26 7.27 5.15 10.35
CA ALA A 26 7.11 6.16 9.31
C ALA A 26 7.18 7.58 9.87
N GLU A 27 6.51 7.86 10.97
CA GLU A 27 6.55 9.16 11.66
C GLU A 27 7.98 9.53 12.08
N LYS A 28 8.70 8.60 12.70
CA LYS A 28 10.10 8.83 13.12
C LYS A 28 11.02 9.23 11.98
N PHE A 29 10.78 8.73 10.78
CA PHE A 29 11.53 9.06 9.57
C PHE A 29 10.93 10.21 8.75
N GLY A 30 9.85 10.85 9.23
CA GLY A 30 9.18 11.93 8.53
C GLY A 30 8.64 11.53 7.17
N THR A 31 8.18 10.28 7.04
CA THR A 31 7.59 9.78 5.80
C THR A 31 6.12 9.38 5.99
N ILE A 32 5.39 9.16 4.89
CA ILE A 32 3.98 8.85 4.91
C ILE A 32 3.78 7.38 5.35
N TYR A 33 2.86 7.18 6.28
CA TYR A 33 2.26 5.88 6.53
C TYR A 33 0.97 5.74 5.74
N SER A 34 0.84 4.69 4.92
CA SER A 34 -0.39 4.41 4.19
C SER A 34 -1.15 3.26 4.82
N MET A 35 -2.35 3.56 5.33
CA MET A 35 -3.23 2.59 5.97
C MET A 35 -4.15 1.94 4.94
N SER A 36 -4.34 0.63 5.02
CA SER A 36 -5.29 -0.10 4.17
C SER A 36 -6.71 -0.13 4.76
N THR A 37 -7.75 -0.13 3.92
CA THR A 37 -9.12 -0.49 4.33
C THR A 37 -9.16 -1.79 5.13
N MET A 38 -8.31 -2.76 4.76
CA MET A 38 -8.22 -4.07 5.40
C MET A 38 -7.15 -4.14 6.49
N ALA A 39 -6.89 -3.03 7.18
CA ALA A 39 -5.97 -2.98 8.33
C ALA A 39 -6.56 -3.66 9.57
N ASN A 40 -5.68 -4.08 10.46
CA ASN A 40 -6.07 -4.70 11.74
C ASN A 40 -6.25 -3.69 12.88
N ASN A 41 -5.90 -2.46 12.65
CA ASN A 41 -6.14 -1.33 13.56
C ASN A 41 -7.21 -0.41 12.97
N THR A 42 -7.87 0.39 13.80
CA THR A 42 -8.82 1.38 13.31
C THR A 42 -8.10 2.65 12.83
N ILE A 43 -8.81 3.42 12.00
CA ILE A 43 -8.37 4.74 11.51
C ILE A 43 -7.98 5.63 12.69
N GLU A 44 -8.82 5.63 13.74
CA GLU A 44 -8.67 6.43 14.93
C GLU A 44 -7.45 5.99 15.77
N GLU A 45 -7.27 4.66 15.98
CA GLU A 45 -6.10 4.13 16.70
C GLU A 45 -4.78 4.58 16.07
N ILE A 46 -4.71 4.64 14.74
CA ILE A 46 -3.49 5.09 14.04
C ILE A 46 -3.32 6.60 14.14
N ALA A 47 -4.39 7.38 14.05
CA ALA A 47 -4.35 8.84 14.22
C ALA A 47 -3.96 9.26 15.64
N GLU A 48 -4.33 8.46 16.63
CA GLU A 48 -3.95 8.69 18.03
C GLU A 48 -2.46 8.49 18.28
N ILE A 49 -1.89 7.41 17.74
CA ILE A 49 -0.51 7.00 18.02
C ILE A 49 0.55 7.64 17.12
N SER A 50 0.15 8.20 15.98
CA SER A 50 1.06 8.84 15.02
C SER A 50 0.55 10.22 14.60
N LYS A 51 1.43 11.21 14.71
CA LYS A 51 1.20 12.60 14.24
C LYS A 51 1.84 12.85 12.87
N GLY A 52 2.57 11.88 12.34
CA GLY A 52 3.15 11.94 11.00
C GLY A 52 2.10 11.93 9.89
N PRO A 53 2.50 12.24 8.64
CA PRO A 53 1.59 12.27 7.51
C PRO A 53 1.00 10.88 7.22
N LYS A 54 -0.32 10.86 7.00
CA LYS A 54 -1.10 9.64 6.82
C LYS A 54 -1.90 9.66 5.52
N LEU A 55 -1.80 8.58 4.76
CA LEU A 55 -2.65 8.29 3.61
C LEU A 55 -3.58 7.12 3.93
N PHE A 56 -4.84 7.19 3.54
CA PHE A 56 -5.75 6.05 3.63
C PHE A 56 -6.01 5.45 2.25
N GLN A 57 -5.88 4.13 2.15
CA GLN A 57 -6.22 3.41 0.93
C GLN A 57 -7.65 2.87 1.03
N LEU A 58 -8.47 3.32 0.09
CA LEU A 58 -9.89 3.03 -0.02
C LEU A 58 -10.16 1.94 -1.05
N TYR A 59 -11.09 1.04 -0.74
CA TYR A 59 -11.83 0.25 -1.71
C TYR A 59 -13.30 0.69 -1.70
N VAL A 60 -13.93 0.79 -2.87
CA VAL A 60 -15.37 1.04 -2.98
C VAL A 60 -16.13 -0.24 -2.65
N HIS A 61 -17.10 -0.11 -1.75
CA HIS A 61 -17.98 -1.19 -1.33
C HIS A 61 -19.33 -1.10 -2.08
N LYS A 62 -20.00 -2.25 -2.27
CA LYS A 62 -21.38 -2.31 -2.79
C LYS A 62 -22.34 -1.51 -1.93
N ASP A 63 -22.17 -1.57 -0.61
CA ASP A 63 -22.82 -0.65 0.32
C ASP A 63 -22.05 0.66 0.40
N GLN A 64 -22.55 1.67 -0.28
CA GLN A 64 -21.95 3.00 -0.33
C GLN A 64 -21.79 3.62 1.06
N SER A 65 -22.64 3.27 2.04
CA SER A 65 -22.55 3.80 3.39
C SER A 65 -21.26 3.42 4.10
N ILE A 66 -20.66 2.27 3.76
CA ILE A 66 -19.35 1.84 4.28
C ILE A 66 -18.24 2.72 3.70
N THR A 67 -18.27 2.97 2.39
CA THR A 67 -17.32 3.86 1.71
C THR A 67 -17.38 5.27 2.32
N ASP A 68 -18.59 5.77 2.54
CA ASP A 68 -18.84 7.10 3.10
C ASP A 68 -18.35 7.24 4.53
N ASP A 69 -18.58 6.22 5.35
CA ASP A 69 -18.08 6.17 6.73
C ASP A 69 -16.55 6.20 6.78
N LEU A 70 -15.89 5.40 5.93
CA LEU A 70 -14.44 5.37 5.88
C LEU A 70 -13.85 6.73 5.49
N ILE A 71 -14.44 7.42 4.51
CA ILE A 71 -14.01 8.77 4.09
C ILE A 71 -14.18 9.76 5.25
N GLU A 72 -15.33 9.75 5.92
CA GLU A 72 -15.61 10.68 7.01
C GLU A 72 -14.74 10.44 8.24
N ARG A 73 -14.53 9.19 8.62
CA ARG A 73 -13.62 8.83 9.72
C ARG A 73 -12.18 9.25 9.43
N CYS A 74 -11.70 9.09 8.19
CA CYS A 74 -10.38 9.58 7.80
C CYS A 74 -10.29 11.10 7.89
N ARG A 75 -11.34 11.82 7.47
CA ARG A 75 -11.40 13.28 7.54
C ARG A 75 -11.34 13.79 8.98
N THR A 76 -12.18 13.22 9.85
CA THR A 76 -12.27 13.60 11.28
C THR A 76 -11.04 13.18 12.07
N SER A 77 -10.37 12.10 11.68
CA SER A 77 -9.13 11.64 12.28
C SER A 77 -7.86 12.34 11.72
N GLY A 78 -8.00 13.34 10.85
CA GLY A 78 -6.89 14.16 10.39
C GLY A 78 -5.94 13.45 9.43
N TYR A 79 -6.43 12.58 8.54
CA TYR A 79 -5.63 12.04 7.46
C TYR A 79 -5.36 13.10 6.39
N ASP A 80 -4.16 13.06 5.80
CA ASP A 80 -3.67 14.09 4.88
C ASP A 80 -4.06 13.80 3.43
N GLY A 81 -4.14 12.52 3.06
CA GLY A 81 -4.48 12.09 1.71
C GLY A 81 -5.26 10.78 1.68
N MET A 82 -5.81 10.50 0.52
CA MET A 82 -6.52 9.25 0.25
C MET A 82 -6.08 8.66 -1.09
N CYS A 83 -6.04 7.34 -1.22
CA CYS A 83 -5.88 6.69 -2.51
C CYS A 83 -6.96 5.62 -2.73
N LEU A 84 -7.63 5.70 -3.87
CA LEU A 84 -8.57 4.68 -4.31
C LEU A 84 -7.82 3.61 -5.10
N THR A 85 -7.96 2.36 -4.69
CA THR A 85 -7.38 1.23 -5.43
C THR A 85 -8.34 0.74 -6.49
N VAL A 86 -7.89 0.79 -7.76
CA VAL A 86 -8.72 0.49 -8.94
C VAL A 86 -8.33 -0.81 -9.65
N ASP A 87 -7.26 -1.48 -9.22
CA ASP A 87 -6.75 -2.73 -9.78
C ASP A 87 -7.26 -4.00 -9.05
N THR A 88 -8.21 -3.84 -8.11
CA THR A 88 -8.73 -4.95 -7.27
C THR A 88 -10.26 -4.90 -7.21
N LEU A 89 -10.90 -5.00 -8.35
CA LEU A 89 -12.38 -5.14 -8.44
C LEU A 89 -12.83 -6.54 -8.04
N VAL A 90 -11.96 -7.52 -8.29
CA VAL A 90 -12.10 -8.92 -7.89
C VAL A 90 -10.77 -9.43 -7.35
N ALA A 91 -10.80 -10.52 -6.60
CA ALA A 91 -9.57 -11.12 -6.08
C ALA A 91 -8.73 -11.73 -7.22
N GLY A 92 -7.45 -11.36 -7.29
CA GLY A 92 -6.51 -11.94 -8.23
C GLY A 92 -6.18 -13.41 -7.92
N ASN A 93 -5.81 -14.18 -8.96
CA ASN A 93 -5.38 -15.58 -8.80
C ASN A 93 -3.97 -15.66 -8.22
N ARG A 94 -3.86 -15.93 -6.92
CA ARG A 94 -2.59 -16.01 -6.20
C ARG A 94 -2.11 -17.45 -6.10
N GLU A 95 -1.59 -18.00 -7.19
CA GLU A 95 -1.16 -19.40 -7.27
C GLU A 95 -0.23 -19.84 -6.12
N ARG A 96 0.65 -18.96 -5.65
CA ARG A 96 1.53 -19.27 -4.52
C ARG A 96 0.73 -19.56 -3.25
N ASP A 97 -0.34 -18.82 -2.98
CA ASP A 97 -1.18 -19.03 -1.80
C ASP A 97 -1.87 -20.41 -1.89
N HIS A 98 -2.32 -20.80 -3.09
CA HIS A 98 -2.86 -22.14 -3.34
C HIS A 98 -1.80 -23.24 -3.15
N ARG A 99 -0.60 -23.07 -3.70
CA ARG A 99 0.49 -24.05 -3.59
C ARG A 99 1.03 -24.23 -2.16
N THR A 100 1.05 -23.14 -1.39
CA THR A 100 1.54 -23.17 0.00
C THR A 100 0.44 -23.50 1.02
N GLY A 101 -0.80 -23.65 0.58
CA GLY A 101 -1.95 -23.85 1.46
C GLY A 101 -2.27 -22.65 2.35
N PHE A 102 -1.77 -21.44 1.98
CA PHE A 102 -2.09 -20.22 2.70
C PHE A 102 -3.54 -19.83 2.45
N THR A 103 -4.37 -20.03 3.46
CA THR A 103 -5.78 -19.64 3.47
C THR A 103 -6.06 -18.77 4.68
N THR A 104 -7.13 -17.96 4.63
CA THR A 104 -7.62 -17.21 5.77
C THR A 104 -9.08 -17.59 6.00
N PRO A 105 -9.42 -18.32 7.06
CA PRO A 105 -8.54 -18.84 8.12
C PRO A 105 -7.55 -19.89 7.63
N PRO A 106 -6.40 -20.05 8.31
CA PRO A 106 -5.39 -21.03 7.92
C PRO A 106 -5.90 -22.46 8.06
N LYS A 107 -5.69 -23.28 7.05
CA LYS A 107 -5.93 -24.73 7.16
C LYS A 107 -4.83 -25.37 8.00
N LEU A 108 -5.23 -26.02 9.10
CA LEU A 108 -4.32 -26.72 9.98
C LEU A 108 -3.93 -28.08 9.37
N THR A 109 -2.88 -28.11 8.58
CA THR A 109 -2.23 -29.32 8.10
C THR A 109 -1.03 -29.66 8.99
N LEU A 110 -0.53 -30.89 8.94
CA LEU A 110 0.68 -31.27 9.68
C LEU A 110 1.86 -30.35 9.33
N GLN A 111 2.01 -30.00 8.07
CA GLN A 111 3.05 -29.09 7.61
C GLN A 111 2.88 -27.67 8.19
N SER A 112 1.65 -27.14 8.25
CA SER A 112 1.39 -25.80 8.85
C SER A 112 1.63 -25.84 10.36
N LEU A 113 1.22 -26.91 11.06
CA LEU A 113 1.48 -27.07 12.49
C LEU A 113 2.98 -27.12 12.80
N MET A 114 3.77 -27.87 12.01
CA MET A 114 5.23 -27.87 12.15
C MET A 114 5.83 -26.49 11.89
N SER A 115 5.33 -25.75 10.88
CA SER A 115 5.77 -24.39 10.59
C SER A 115 5.48 -23.45 11.76
N PHE A 116 4.30 -23.54 12.38
CA PHE A 116 3.96 -22.76 13.58
C PHE A 116 4.82 -23.15 14.78
N ALA A 117 5.06 -24.45 15.01
CA ALA A 117 5.93 -24.93 16.09
C ALA A 117 7.36 -24.36 16.00
N MET A 118 7.87 -24.13 14.80
CA MET A 118 9.17 -23.49 14.57
C MET A 118 9.18 -21.97 14.77
N ARG A 119 8.04 -21.35 15.11
CA ARG A 119 7.89 -19.91 15.34
C ARG A 119 7.13 -19.65 16.65
N PRO A 120 7.65 -20.12 17.80
CA PRO A 120 6.93 -20.07 19.07
C PRO A 120 6.59 -18.65 19.52
N GLU A 121 7.46 -17.67 19.26
CA GLU A 121 7.21 -16.27 19.59
C GLU A 121 6.02 -15.72 18.78
N TRP A 122 5.94 -16.02 17.48
CA TRP A 122 4.80 -15.61 16.66
C TRP A 122 3.47 -16.22 17.17
N VAL A 123 3.50 -17.53 17.49
CA VAL A 123 2.36 -18.28 18.04
C VAL A 123 1.91 -17.68 19.37
N PHE A 124 2.85 -17.43 20.29
CA PHE A 124 2.56 -16.81 21.58
C PHE A 124 1.91 -15.42 21.40
N ASN A 125 2.51 -14.56 20.58
CA ASN A 125 1.98 -13.23 20.30
C ASN A 125 0.61 -13.27 19.63
N TYR A 126 0.34 -14.24 18.75
CA TYR A 126 -0.96 -14.40 18.09
C TYR A 126 -2.08 -14.70 19.09
N PHE A 127 -1.82 -15.52 20.11
CA PHE A 127 -2.82 -15.91 21.12
C PHE A 127 -2.95 -14.93 22.29
N THR A 128 -1.92 -14.17 22.61
CA THR A 128 -1.89 -13.30 23.80
C THR A 128 -2.30 -11.85 23.50
N HIS A 129 -2.31 -11.44 22.22
CA HIS A 129 -2.68 -10.09 21.82
C HIS A 129 -4.13 -10.02 21.28
N LYS A 130 -4.59 -8.81 20.96
CA LYS A 130 -5.93 -8.52 20.41
C LYS A 130 -6.23 -9.48 19.25
N LYS A 131 -7.47 -10.00 19.19
CA LYS A 131 -7.92 -10.89 18.12
C LYS A 131 -7.66 -10.26 16.74
N PHE A 132 -7.31 -11.13 15.78
CA PHE A 132 -7.13 -10.72 14.39
C PHE A 132 -8.49 -10.42 13.76
N GLU A 133 -8.70 -9.19 13.32
CA GLU A 133 -9.93 -8.74 12.66
C GLU A 133 -9.63 -7.60 11.68
N LEU A 134 -10.55 -7.35 10.75
CA LEU A 134 -10.51 -6.21 9.84
C LEU A 134 -11.23 -5.03 10.49
N SER A 135 -10.51 -4.29 11.34
CA SER A 135 -11.10 -3.38 12.34
C SER A 135 -11.90 -2.22 11.76
N ASN A 136 -11.66 -1.83 10.50
CA ASN A 136 -12.36 -0.69 9.89
C ASN A 136 -13.72 -1.04 9.29
N VAL A 137 -13.94 -2.30 8.96
CA VAL A 137 -15.16 -2.76 8.26
C VAL A 137 -16.00 -3.75 9.06
N SER A 138 -15.44 -4.32 10.15
CA SER A 138 -16.08 -5.39 10.92
C SER A 138 -17.39 -5.00 11.61
N LYS A 139 -17.56 -3.75 11.98
CA LYS A 139 -18.75 -3.28 12.73
C LYS A 139 -19.98 -3.04 11.86
N LYS A 140 -19.84 -2.95 10.54
CA LYS A 140 -20.94 -2.62 9.60
C LYS A 140 -21.41 -3.78 8.76
N THR A 141 -20.72 -4.92 8.78
CA THR A 141 -21.21 -6.13 8.14
C THR A 141 -22.01 -6.93 9.16
N ASP A 142 -23.31 -7.09 8.94
CA ASP A 142 -24.28 -7.80 9.82
C ASP A 142 -23.91 -9.25 10.21
N LYS A 143 -22.84 -9.77 9.65
CA LYS A 143 -22.34 -11.14 9.90
C LYS A 143 -21.01 -11.16 10.61
N GLY A 144 -20.69 -10.13 11.41
CA GLY A 144 -19.39 -10.00 12.07
C GLY A 144 -18.28 -10.57 11.18
N THR A 145 -17.19 -9.91 10.96
CA THR A 145 -16.06 -10.51 10.25
C THR A 145 -15.52 -11.66 11.09
N ASN A 146 -16.31 -12.74 11.15
CA ASN A 146 -15.80 -14.00 11.63
C ASN A 146 -14.58 -14.28 10.76
N ILE A 147 -13.43 -14.42 11.39
CA ILE A 147 -12.17 -14.92 10.80
C ILE A 147 -12.41 -16.17 9.92
N ALA A 148 -13.58 -16.78 10.03
CA ALA A 148 -14.06 -17.92 9.26
C ALA A 148 -14.28 -17.63 7.76
N LYS A 149 -14.48 -16.38 7.32
CA LYS A 149 -14.56 -16.07 5.88
C LYS A 149 -13.19 -15.71 5.35
N SER A 150 -12.82 -16.28 4.22
CA SER A 150 -11.56 -15.96 3.57
C SER A 150 -11.57 -14.48 3.15
N VAL A 151 -10.40 -13.84 3.16
CA VAL A 151 -10.23 -12.46 2.63
C VAL A 151 -10.70 -12.38 1.17
N ILE A 152 -10.54 -13.46 0.41
CA ILE A 152 -11.01 -13.57 -0.98
C ILE A 152 -12.54 -13.50 -1.03
N GLU A 153 -13.23 -14.23 -0.16
CA GLU A 153 -14.69 -14.18 -0.05
C GLU A 153 -15.18 -12.78 0.34
N TYR A 154 -14.51 -12.14 1.30
CA TYR A 154 -14.83 -10.76 1.68
C TYR A 154 -14.71 -9.81 0.49
N ILE A 155 -13.59 -9.86 -0.26
CA ILE A 155 -13.37 -9.01 -1.44
C ILE A 155 -14.51 -9.23 -2.46
N ASN A 156 -14.78 -10.48 -2.82
CA ASN A 156 -15.79 -10.80 -3.84
C ASN A 156 -17.23 -10.47 -3.41
N GLU A 157 -17.53 -10.53 -2.12
CA GLU A 157 -18.87 -10.21 -1.61
C GLU A 157 -19.09 -8.71 -1.43
N GLN A 158 -18.09 -7.98 -0.93
CA GLN A 158 -18.26 -6.62 -0.43
C GLN A 158 -17.78 -5.54 -1.40
N TYR A 159 -16.77 -5.83 -2.23
CA TYR A 159 -16.29 -4.83 -3.18
C TYR A 159 -17.21 -4.76 -4.38
N ASP A 160 -17.34 -3.56 -4.94
CA ASP A 160 -18.17 -3.34 -6.12
C ASP A 160 -17.36 -3.65 -7.40
N PRO A 161 -17.67 -4.77 -8.09
CA PRO A 161 -17.00 -5.10 -9.35
C PRO A 161 -17.45 -4.21 -10.52
N ALA A 162 -18.55 -3.45 -10.36
CA ALA A 162 -19.05 -2.51 -11.33
C ALA A 162 -18.53 -1.08 -11.12
N MET A 163 -17.61 -0.87 -10.14
CA MET A 163 -16.98 0.41 -9.88
C MET A 163 -16.43 1.04 -11.18
N ASN A 164 -16.71 2.30 -11.39
CA ASN A 164 -16.38 3.03 -12.59
C ASN A 164 -15.88 4.46 -12.28
N TRP A 165 -15.62 5.26 -13.30
CA TRP A 165 -15.09 6.62 -13.16
C TRP A 165 -16.00 7.59 -12.38
N LYS A 166 -17.33 7.38 -12.39
CA LYS A 166 -18.25 8.22 -11.60
C LYS A 166 -18.10 7.96 -10.11
N ASP A 167 -17.84 6.70 -9.74
CA ASP A 167 -17.60 6.32 -8.35
C ASP A 167 -16.26 6.88 -7.85
N ALA A 168 -15.23 6.86 -8.71
CA ALA A 168 -13.96 7.49 -8.41
C ALA A 168 -14.10 9.00 -8.24
N GLU A 169 -14.80 9.68 -9.16
CA GLU A 169 -15.10 11.12 -9.09
C GLU A 169 -15.87 11.48 -7.81
N TYR A 170 -16.85 10.65 -7.44
CA TYR A 170 -17.60 10.81 -6.20
C TYR A 170 -16.68 10.79 -4.98
N CYS A 171 -15.77 9.81 -4.91
CA CYS A 171 -14.81 9.69 -3.81
C CYS A 171 -13.86 10.90 -3.75
N VAL A 172 -13.35 11.37 -4.89
CA VAL A 172 -12.51 12.58 -5.00
C VAL A 172 -13.24 13.80 -4.43
N LYS A 173 -14.46 14.06 -4.92
CA LYS A 173 -15.28 15.21 -4.48
C LYS A 173 -15.64 15.13 -3.00
N LYS A 174 -15.97 13.95 -2.52
CA LYS A 174 -16.34 13.75 -1.11
C LYS A 174 -15.16 13.93 -0.18
N TRP A 175 -13.97 13.46 -0.56
CA TRP A 175 -12.75 13.64 0.22
C TRP A 175 -12.28 15.10 0.24
N ASN A 176 -12.26 15.75 -0.92
CA ASN A 176 -11.92 17.17 -1.12
C ASN A 176 -10.56 17.60 -0.53
N LYS A 177 -9.57 16.73 -0.59
CA LYS A 177 -8.15 16.94 -0.22
C LYS A 177 -7.29 16.13 -1.20
N PRO A 178 -5.95 16.09 -1.09
CA PRO A 178 -5.10 15.29 -1.98
C PRO A 178 -5.60 13.85 -2.14
N PHE A 179 -5.80 13.44 -3.40
CA PHE A 179 -6.37 12.16 -3.76
C PHE A 179 -5.58 11.49 -4.89
N ALA A 180 -5.27 10.21 -4.71
CA ALA A 180 -4.57 9.42 -5.72
C ALA A 180 -5.43 8.26 -6.24
N LEU A 181 -5.27 7.88 -7.50
CA LEU A 181 -5.71 6.57 -8.00
C LEU A 181 -4.53 5.60 -7.96
N LYS A 182 -4.71 4.45 -7.30
CA LYS A 182 -3.71 3.38 -7.21
C LYS A 182 -4.08 2.22 -8.13
N GLY A 183 -3.13 1.84 -9.00
CA GLY A 183 -3.34 0.79 -10.00
C GLY A 183 -3.41 1.33 -11.44
N VAL A 184 -3.07 2.60 -11.64
CA VAL A 184 -3.05 3.24 -12.96
C VAL A 184 -1.81 2.82 -13.73
N MET A 185 -2.00 2.26 -14.93
CA MET A 185 -0.94 1.71 -15.77
C MET A 185 -0.99 2.21 -17.22
N SER A 186 -1.90 3.14 -17.54
CA SER A 186 -2.03 3.71 -18.89
C SER A 186 -2.10 5.24 -18.86
N VAL A 187 -1.64 5.86 -19.95
CA VAL A 187 -1.73 7.33 -20.13
C VAL A 187 -3.19 7.79 -20.23
N GLU A 188 -4.04 6.97 -20.84
CA GLU A 188 -5.47 7.29 -20.94
C GLU A 188 -6.12 7.40 -19.58
N ASP A 189 -5.90 6.43 -18.70
CA ASP A 189 -6.44 6.47 -17.35
C ASP A 189 -5.81 7.58 -16.49
N ALA A 190 -4.53 7.89 -16.71
CA ALA A 190 -3.88 9.01 -16.04
C ALA A 190 -4.51 10.37 -16.42
N LYS A 191 -4.86 10.57 -17.69
CA LYS A 191 -5.58 11.77 -18.14
C LYS A 191 -6.98 11.85 -17.54
N ARG A 192 -7.70 10.73 -17.52
CA ARG A 192 -9.02 10.68 -16.84
C ARG A 192 -8.92 10.95 -15.35
N ALA A 193 -7.83 10.54 -14.70
CA ALA A 193 -7.59 10.88 -13.28
C ALA A 193 -7.48 12.40 -13.07
N ILE A 194 -6.86 13.14 -14.01
CA ILE A 194 -6.83 14.59 -13.99
C ILE A 194 -8.25 15.16 -14.11
N ASP A 195 -9.03 14.67 -15.09
CA ASP A 195 -10.38 15.17 -15.38
C ASP A 195 -11.32 15.06 -14.17
N ILE A 196 -11.16 14.02 -13.34
CA ILE A 196 -11.97 13.86 -12.10
C ILE A 196 -11.38 14.54 -10.87
N GLY A 197 -10.24 15.24 -11.00
CA GLY A 197 -9.63 16.05 -9.93
C GLY A 197 -8.65 15.30 -9.01
N CYS A 198 -8.06 14.20 -9.46
CA CYS A 198 -6.96 13.58 -8.73
C CYS A 198 -5.72 14.47 -8.72
N THR A 199 -4.94 14.39 -7.65
CA THR A 199 -3.67 15.11 -7.50
C THR A 199 -2.46 14.22 -7.73
N ALA A 200 -2.64 12.90 -7.72
CA ALA A 200 -1.58 11.92 -7.91
C ALA A 200 -2.10 10.63 -8.55
N ILE A 201 -1.19 9.87 -9.12
CA ILE A 201 -1.41 8.46 -9.49
C ILE A 201 -0.34 7.59 -8.87
N MET A 202 -0.73 6.40 -8.41
CA MET A 202 0.20 5.35 -8.00
C MET A 202 0.28 4.31 -9.12
N VAL A 203 1.39 4.34 -9.84
CA VAL A 203 1.70 3.41 -10.94
C VAL A 203 2.01 2.05 -10.33
N SER A 204 1.07 1.12 -10.44
CA SER A 204 1.08 -0.14 -9.69
C SER A 204 0.37 -1.25 -10.44
N ASN A 205 0.94 -2.45 -10.42
CA ASN A 205 0.29 -3.70 -10.80
C ASN A 205 0.03 -4.59 -9.56
N HIS A 206 -0.14 -3.96 -8.39
CA HIS A 206 -0.35 -4.63 -7.10
C HIS A 206 0.78 -5.60 -6.71
N GLY A 207 2.00 -5.35 -7.17
CA GLY A 207 3.14 -6.24 -6.96
C GLY A 207 3.02 -7.57 -7.72
N GLY A 208 2.36 -7.55 -8.88
CA GLY A 208 2.11 -8.73 -9.73
C GLY A 208 1.12 -9.72 -9.13
N ARG A 209 0.17 -9.26 -8.30
CA ARG A 209 -0.75 -10.12 -7.54
C ARG A 209 -2.20 -10.07 -8.04
N GLN A 210 -2.49 -9.25 -9.04
CA GLN A 210 -3.83 -9.06 -9.62
C GLN A 210 -3.86 -9.56 -11.07
N LEU A 211 -3.73 -8.71 -12.06
CA LEU A 211 -3.69 -9.11 -13.46
C LEU A 211 -2.33 -9.76 -13.76
N ASP A 212 -2.35 -11.03 -14.16
CA ASP A 212 -1.15 -11.73 -14.62
C ASP A 212 -0.72 -11.21 -16.00
N GLY A 213 0.59 -11.19 -16.26
CA GLY A 213 1.16 -10.69 -17.52
C GLY A 213 1.10 -9.16 -17.68
N SER A 214 0.67 -8.41 -16.67
CA SER A 214 0.69 -6.96 -16.68
C SER A 214 2.14 -6.43 -16.75
N ARG A 215 2.33 -5.28 -17.42
CA ARG A 215 3.66 -4.63 -17.55
C ARG A 215 4.23 -4.27 -16.16
N SER A 216 5.57 -4.17 -16.09
CA SER A 216 6.21 -3.64 -14.89
C SER A 216 5.79 -2.19 -14.65
N PRO A 217 5.43 -1.79 -13.40
CA PRO A 217 5.14 -0.39 -13.10
C PRO A 217 6.29 0.55 -13.47
N PHE A 218 7.55 0.14 -13.26
CA PHE A 218 8.71 0.95 -13.61
C PHE A 218 8.75 1.30 -15.10
N ASP A 219 8.38 0.36 -15.98
CA ASP A 219 8.40 0.55 -17.43
C ASP A 219 7.32 1.54 -17.93
N GLN A 220 6.33 1.85 -17.07
CA GLN A 220 5.27 2.82 -17.35
C GLN A 220 5.61 4.23 -16.85
N VAL A 221 6.53 4.37 -15.88
CA VAL A 221 6.81 5.66 -15.22
C VAL A 221 7.18 6.74 -16.23
N LYS A 222 8.11 6.45 -17.15
CA LYS A 222 8.55 7.46 -18.12
C LYS A 222 7.43 7.91 -19.05
N GLU A 223 6.67 6.95 -19.60
CA GLU A 223 5.55 7.23 -20.51
C GLU A 223 4.48 8.10 -19.81
N LEU A 224 4.16 7.79 -18.56
CA LEU A 224 3.22 8.54 -17.75
C LEU A 224 3.76 9.92 -17.37
N SER A 225 5.05 10.01 -17.00
CA SER A 225 5.69 11.27 -16.66
C SER A 225 5.75 12.23 -17.85
N ASP A 226 6.07 11.72 -19.04
CA ASP A 226 6.10 12.54 -20.25
C ASP A 226 4.69 13.04 -20.65
N ALA A 227 3.64 12.29 -20.30
CA ALA A 227 2.28 12.61 -20.71
C ALA A 227 1.51 13.49 -19.72
N VAL A 228 1.74 13.35 -18.41
CA VAL A 228 0.93 13.98 -17.35
C VAL A 228 1.74 14.45 -16.13
N GLY A 229 3.06 14.34 -16.14
CA GLY A 229 3.91 14.64 -15.00
C GLY A 229 3.97 16.12 -14.59
N ASP A 230 3.46 17.03 -15.42
CA ASP A 230 3.27 18.44 -15.12
C ASP A 230 1.95 18.73 -14.38
N GLN A 231 1.03 17.78 -14.34
CA GLN A 231 -0.32 17.92 -13.78
C GLN A 231 -0.62 16.97 -12.62
N LEU A 232 0.09 15.83 -12.56
CA LEU A 232 -0.08 14.81 -11.52
C LEU A 232 1.25 14.43 -10.89
N GLU A 233 1.22 14.21 -9.57
CA GLU A 233 2.31 13.51 -8.89
C GLU A 233 2.33 12.04 -9.29
N ILE A 234 3.48 11.53 -9.74
CA ILE A 234 3.64 10.15 -10.19
C ILE A 234 4.36 9.34 -9.15
N ILE A 235 3.68 8.40 -8.53
CA ILE A 235 4.22 7.55 -7.48
C ILE A 235 4.44 6.15 -8.03
N LEU A 236 5.70 5.70 -8.07
CA LEU A 236 5.98 4.30 -8.41
C LEU A 236 5.68 3.39 -7.21
N ASP A 237 4.72 2.46 -7.36
CA ASP A 237 4.37 1.48 -6.35
C ASP A 237 4.77 0.06 -6.77
N GLY A 238 5.60 -0.55 -5.95
CA GLY A 238 6.06 -1.92 -6.15
C GLY A 238 7.44 -2.04 -6.79
N GLY A 239 8.07 -3.22 -6.62
CA GLY A 239 9.41 -3.50 -7.12
C GLY A 239 10.57 -2.83 -6.37
N ILE A 240 10.31 -1.87 -5.51
CA ILE A 240 11.32 -1.13 -4.74
C ILE A 240 11.90 -2.01 -3.63
N ARG A 241 13.22 -2.23 -3.67
CA ARG A 241 13.97 -3.06 -2.69
C ARG A 241 15.30 -2.44 -2.28
N ARG A 242 15.76 -1.41 -2.97
CA ARG A 242 17.06 -0.74 -2.79
C ARG A 242 16.93 0.74 -3.04
N GLY A 243 17.80 1.55 -2.43
CA GLY A 243 17.90 2.97 -2.73
C GLY A 243 18.18 3.27 -4.21
N THR A 244 18.94 2.40 -4.89
CA THR A 244 19.15 2.51 -6.36
C THR A 244 17.86 2.38 -7.16
N HIS A 245 16.88 1.58 -6.72
CA HIS A 245 15.59 1.48 -7.40
C HIS A 245 14.81 2.80 -7.28
N VAL A 246 14.89 3.45 -6.11
CA VAL A 246 14.30 4.78 -5.89
C VAL A 246 14.91 5.81 -6.83
N LEU A 247 16.26 5.90 -6.86
CA LEU A 247 16.95 6.85 -7.74
C LEU A 247 16.63 6.63 -9.22
N LYS A 248 16.51 5.38 -9.66
CA LYS A 248 16.08 5.05 -11.03
C LYS A 248 14.66 5.50 -11.30
N ALA A 249 13.75 5.30 -10.36
CA ALA A 249 12.36 5.72 -10.51
C ALA A 249 12.23 7.25 -10.62
N LEU A 250 12.93 7.97 -9.74
CA LEU A 250 12.95 9.43 -9.79
C LEU A 250 13.59 9.93 -11.09
N ALA A 251 14.69 9.32 -11.54
CA ALA A 251 15.32 9.67 -12.81
C ALA A 251 14.43 9.36 -14.03
N ALA A 252 13.51 8.39 -13.92
CA ALA A 252 12.50 8.10 -14.93
C ALA A 252 11.30 9.05 -14.90
N GLY A 253 11.20 9.92 -13.89
CA GLY A 253 10.16 10.93 -13.75
C GLY A 253 9.13 10.66 -12.66
N ALA A 254 9.33 9.67 -11.79
CA ALA A 254 8.50 9.52 -10.60
C ALA A 254 8.80 10.63 -9.59
N THR A 255 7.78 11.13 -8.90
CA THR A 255 7.92 12.08 -7.78
C THR A 255 8.36 11.37 -6.50
N ALA A 256 7.81 10.18 -6.27
CA ALA A 256 8.11 9.38 -5.09
C ALA A 256 7.94 7.88 -5.40
N CYS A 257 8.39 7.05 -4.45
CA CYS A 257 8.19 5.61 -4.51
C CYS A 257 7.46 5.10 -3.26
N SER A 258 6.65 4.06 -3.43
CA SER A 258 6.11 3.31 -2.31
C SER A 258 6.51 1.83 -2.39
N PHE A 259 6.56 1.17 -1.24
CA PHE A 259 6.95 -0.24 -1.18
C PHE A 259 6.21 -1.00 -0.08
N GLY A 260 5.71 -2.19 -0.43
CA GLY A 260 4.94 -3.05 0.47
C GLY A 260 5.77 -4.20 1.03
N LYS A 261 6.13 -5.18 0.20
CA LYS A 261 6.77 -6.43 0.64
C LYS A 261 8.03 -6.22 1.49
N MET A 262 8.86 -5.22 1.16
CA MET A 262 10.11 -4.99 1.91
C MET A 262 9.85 -4.59 3.35
N PHE A 263 8.93 -3.65 3.59
CA PHE A 263 8.66 -3.27 4.97
C PHE A 263 7.89 -4.37 5.74
N LEU A 264 7.03 -5.15 5.07
CA LEU A 264 6.36 -6.29 5.72
C LEU A 264 7.36 -7.37 6.18
N PHE A 265 8.40 -7.66 5.39
CA PHE A 265 9.46 -8.56 5.83
C PHE A 265 10.23 -7.99 7.02
N SER A 266 10.51 -6.69 7.00
CA SER A 266 11.20 -6.01 8.10
C SER A 266 10.32 -5.93 9.35
N LEU A 267 9.03 -5.67 9.20
CA LEU A 267 8.04 -5.73 10.26
C LEU A 267 7.97 -7.13 10.89
N GLY A 268 7.93 -8.18 10.06
CA GLY A 268 7.92 -9.57 10.54
C GLY A 268 9.22 -9.99 11.23
N ALA A 269 10.35 -9.42 10.85
CA ALA A 269 11.66 -9.73 11.39
C ALA A 269 11.95 -9.02 12.73
N GLY A 270 11.40 -7.82 12.96
CA GLY A 270 11.78 -7.02 14.13
C GLY A 270 10.78 -5.93 14.51
N GLY A 271 9.52 -6.05 14.14
CA GLY A 271 8.48 -5.08 14.49
C GLY A 271 8.83 -3.67 14.04
N GLN A 272 8.57 -2.69 14.89
CA GLN A 272 8.90 -1.28 14.63
C GLN A 272 10.39 -1.07 14.33
N ALA A 273 11.28 -1.66 15.14
CA ALA A 273 12.74 -1.53 14.97
C ALA A 273 13.19 -2.09 13.61
N GLY A 274 12.58 -3.18 13.15
CA GLY A 274 12.84 -3.75 11.82
C GLY A 274 12.47 -2.79 10.68
N VAL A 275 11.32 -2.12 10.77
CA VAL A 275 10.88 -1.11 9.78
C VAL A 275 11.78 0.12 9.83
N GLU A 276 12.15 0.59 11.02
CA GLU A 276 13.09 1.71 11.18
C GLU A 276 14.46 1.39 10.56
N HIS A 277 14.98 0.19 10.81
CA HIS A 277 16.26 -0.24 10.24
C HIS A 277 16.19 -0.28 8.69
N LEU A 278 15.10 -0.75 8.12
CA LEU A 278 14.89 -0.69 6.67
C LEU A 278 14.90 0.74 6.14
N LEU A 279 14.15 1.66 6.78
CA LEU A 279 14.07 3.06 6.36
C LEU A 279 15.43 3.74 6.45
N GLN A 280 16.21 3.48 7.51
CA GLN A 280 17.57 3.98 7.66
C GLN A 280 18.49 3.47 6.55
N ASN A 281 18.47 2.15 6.27
CA ASN A 281 19.27 1.56 5.20
C ASN A 281 18.92 2.14 3.82
N MET A 282 17.63 2.35 3.55
CA MET A 282 17.19 2.98 2.30
C MET A 282 17.67 4.41 2.18
N HIS A 283 17.59 5.19 3.25
CA HIS A 283 18.10 6.56 3.31
C HIS A 283 19.60 6.62 3.04
N ASP A 284 20.38 5.78 3.72
CA ASP A 284 21.85 5.75 3.59
C ASP A 284 22.28 5.29 2.19
N GLU A 285 21.56 4.32 1.62
CA GLU A 285 21.83 3.85 0.27
C GLU A 285 21.50 4.91 -0.79
N ILE A 286 20.39 5.63 -0.64
CA ILE A 286 20.01 6.76 -1.51
C ILE A 286 21.13 7.82 -1.46
N ASN A 287 21.51 8.29 -0.27
CA ASN A 287 22.52 9.33 -0.10
C ASN A 287 23.87 8.92 -0.68
N ARG A 288 24.34 7.72 -0.36
CA ARG A 288 25.62 7.19 -0.88
C ARG A 288 25.61 7.14 -2.41
N ASN A 289 24.54 6.63 -2.99
CA ASN A 289 24.46 6.50 -4.44
C ASN A 289 24.34 7.86 -5.14
N MET A 290 23.66 8.84 -4.55
CA MET A 290 23.64 10.20 -5.07
C MET A 290 25.04 10.81 -5.10
N VAL A 291 25.84 10.63 -4.03
CA VAL A 291 27.24 11.06 -4.01
C VAL A 291 28.05 10.40 -5.12
N LEU A 292 27.94 9.07 -5.26
CA LEU A 292 28.64 8.30 -6.30
C LEU A 292 28.22 8.69 -7.74
N MET A 293 26.98 9.18 -7.92
CA MET A 293 26.48 9.70 -9.20
C MET A 293 26.82 11.17 -9.45
N GLY A 294 27.43 11.86 -8.48
CA GLY A 294 27.72 13.28 -8.54
C GLY A 294 26.46 14.16 -8.50
N CYS A 295 25.35 13.68 -7.90
CA CYS A 295 24.11 14.42 -7.75
C CYS A 295 24.04 15.07 -6.37
N LYS A 296 23.91 16.39 -6.31
CA LYS A 296 23.84 17.16 -5.06
C LYS A 296 22.45 17.13 -4.42
N ASN A 297 21.41 16.98 -5.23
CA ASN A 297 20.02 16.92 -4.80
C ASN A 297 19.18 16.09 -5.77
N LEU A 298 17.95 15.73 -5.36
CA LEU A 298 17.06 14.87 -6.13
C LEU A 298 16.62 15.51 -7.46
N LYS A 299 16.63 16.85 -7.60
CA LYS A 299 16.23 17.55 -8.82
C LYS A 299 17.23 17.36 -9.97
N GLU A 300 18.45 16.92 -9.66
CA GLU A 300 19.47 16.61 -10.68
C GLU A 300 19.29 15.21 -11.29
N LEU A 301 18.38 14.41 -10.73
CA LEU A 301 18.01 13.10 -11.29
C LEU A 301 17.12 13.32 -12.52
N ASN A 302 17.55 12.77 -13.63
CA ASN A 302 16.79 12.80 -14.90
C ASN A 302 17.17 11.60 -15.76
N THR A 303 16.53 11.45 -16.90
CA THR A 303 16.69 10.32 -17.82
C THR A 303 18.11 10.14 -18.35
N SER A 304 18.97 11.17 -18.35
CA SER A 304 20.39 11.04 -18.75
C SER A 304 21.20 10.15 -17.78
N LYS A 305 20.68 9.90 -16.59
CA LYS A 305 21.28 9.01 -15.57
C LYS A 305 20.84 7.55 -15.75
N LEU A 306 20.00 7.26 -16.73
CA LEU A 306 19.45 5.93 -16.99
C LEU A 306 19.93 5.34 -18.29
N ILE A 307 20.22 4.04 -18.28
CA ILE A 307 20.42 3.24 -19.47
C ILE A 307 19.35 2.14 -19.44
N TYR A 308 18.44 2.19 -20.43
CA TYR A 308 17.46 1.11 -20.62
C TYR A 308 18.13 0.00 -21.42
N ARG A 309 18.07 -1.22 -20.88
CA ARG A 309 18.47 -2.41 -21.64
C ARG A 309 17.38 -2.70 -22.67
N LYS A 310 17.80 -2.88 -23.90
CA LYS A 310 16.95 -3.36 -25.01
C LYS A 310 16.67 -4.85 -24.83
#